data_ff87b23e844af8cd45c8d192dd8bde0d
#
_entry.id   ff87b23e844af8cd45c8d192dd8bde0d
#
_cell.length_a   1.000
_cell.length_b   1.000
_cell.length_c   1.000
_cell.angle_alpha   90.00
_cell.angle_beta   90.00
_cell.angle_gamma   90.00
#
_symmetry.space_group_name_H-M   'P 1'
#
loop_
_entity.id
_entity.type
_entity.pdbx_description
1 polymer ?
#
loop_
_entity_poly.entity_id
_entity_poly.type
_entity_poly.pdbx_seq_one_letter_code
_entity_poly.pdbx_strand_id
1 'polypeptide(L)'
;MPQRDALRQRVVALLDSLRANGNGLPACGYIVRTNAEEASDAELLRDMHYLHKPGSGIRQASLREPAPALLHQDLNLLQRVLRDMVDENTQSIRIDSHEQHRAVLEFAQTYMPDTVSKIRHYGGERPIFDLFGIDEEITRALGRRVDLKSGGYLVIDQTEALTTIDVNTGGYIGARNFDETIFKTNLEAAQAIARQLRLRNLGGIIIADFIDMGKTEHQQAVLAELRKQLQRDRIKTVTGGFSALGLLEMTRKRTRESLVRMLCEPCPGCAGRGIVKTARSVVYDILREILREARQ
;
A
#
# COMPACT_ATOMS: atom_id res chain seq x y z
N MET A 1 11.07 -0.67 -25.64
CA MET A 1 12.52 -0.98 -25.82
C MET A 1 13.44 0.21 -25.56
N PRO A 2 13.22 1.45 -26.03
CA PRO A 2 14.15 2.55 -25.77
C PRO A 2 14.39 2.87 -24.27
N GLN A 3 13.40 2.74 -23.42
CA GLN A 3 13.51 2.97 -21.97
C GLN A 3 14.43 1.97 -21.26
N ARG A 4 14.38 0.70 -21.67
CA ARG A 4 15.26 -0.35 -21.13
C ARG A 4 16.73 -0.08 -21.42
N ASP A 5 17.03 0.37 -22.64
CA ASP A 5 18.39 0.64 -23.06
C ASP A 5 18.92 1.92 -22.39
N ALA A 6 18.09 2.94 -22.23
CA ALA A 6 18.42 4.15 -21.48
C ALA A 6 18.74 3.84 -20.00
N LEU A 7 17.92 3.02 -19.33
CA LEU A 7 18.17 2.61 -17.95
C LEU A 7 19.46 1.79 -17.82
N ARG A 8 19.73 0.90 -18.78
CA ARG A 8 20.97 0.14 -18.82
C ARG A 8 22.20 1.07 -18.96
N GLN A 9 22.15 2.05 -19.86
CA GLN A 9 23.23 3.03 -20.03
C GLN A 9 23.46 3.86 -18.77
N ARG A 10 22.39 4.31 -18.08
CA ARG A 10 22.51 5.01 -16.79
C ARG A 10 23.24 4.17 -15.76
N VAL A 11 22.86 2.91 -15.60
CA VAL A 11 23.48 2.01 -14.61
C VAL A 11 24.95 1.76 -14.94
N VAL A 12 25.32 1.60 -16.23
CA VAL A 12 26.71 1.45 -16.65
C VAL A 12 27.51 2.71 -16.32
N ALA A 13 26.99 3.89 -16.64
CA ALA A 13 27.64 5.16 -16.32
C ALA A 13 27.86 5.36 -14.81
N LEU A 14 26.88 4.99 -13.98
CA LEU A 14 27.00 5.01 -12.52
C LEU A 14 28.10 4.05 -12.01
N LEU A 15 28.15 2.84 -12.56
CA LEU A 15 29.20 1.87 -12.21
C LEU A 15 30.59 2.35 -12.60
N ASP A 16 30.73 2.96 -13.76
CA ASP A 16 32.00 3.49 -14.22
C ASP A 16 32.45 4.69 -13.35
N SER A 17 31.51 5.55 -12.94
CA SER A 17 31.81 6.66 -12.01
C SER A 17 32.28 6.16 -10.64
N LEU A 18 31.66 5.10 -10.09
CA LEU A 18 32.06 4.48 -8.83
C LEU A 18 33.46 3.85 -8.90
N ARG A 19 33.80 3.23 -10.03
CA ARG A 19 35.14 2.66 -10.29
C ARG A 19 36.22 3.72 -10.39
N ALA A 20 35.92 4.82 -11.08
CA ALA A 20 36.86 5.93 -11.25
C ALA A 20 37.19 6.65 -9.93
N ASN A 21 36.22 6.74 -9.00
CA ASN A 21 36.38 7.44 -7.72
C ASN A 21 37.06 6.59 -6.63
N GLY A 22 37.59 5.42 -6.94
CA GLY A 22 38.32 4.58 -5.97
C GLY A 22 37.44 3.96 -4.89
N ASN A 23 36.15 4.21 -4.87
CA ASN A 23 35.15 3.59 -3.99
C ASN A 23 34.72 2.21 -4.53
N GLY A 24 35.74 1.39 -4.84
CA GLY A 24 35.65 0.17 -5.61
C GLY A 24 34.57 -0.80 -5.14
N LEU A 25 33.41 -0.68 -5.73
CA LEU A 25 32.55 -1.85 -5.85
C LEU A 25 33.30 -2.87 -6.71
N PRO A 26 33.49 -4.13 -6.28
CA PRO A 26 34.17 -5.14 -7.05
C PRO A 26 33.48 -5.29 -8.40
N ALA A 27 34.20 -5.90 -9.36
CA ALA A 27 33.67 -6.21 -10.67
C ALA A 27 32.50 -7.23 -10.55
N CYS A 28 31.30 -6.71 -10.37
CA CYS A 28 30.06 -7.50 -10.29
C CYS A 28 29.06 -6.96 -11.33
N GLY A 29 28.17 -7.85 -11.78
CA GLY A 29 27.04 -7.49 -12.63
C GLY A 29 25.81 -7.16 -11.80
N TYR A 30 24.91 -6.33 -12.35
CA TYR A 30 23.65 -5.98 -11.76
C TYR A 30 22.49 -6.33 -12.71
N ILE A 31 21.40 -6.82 -12.15
CA ILE A 31 20.14 -7.03 -12.86
C ILE A 31 19.18 -5.93 -12.42
N VAL A 32 18.82 -5.05 -13.36
CA VAL A 32 17.86 -3.97 -13.10
C VAL A 32 16.48 -4.43 -13.51
N ARG A 33 15.53 -4.33 -12.58
CA ARG A 33 14.13 -4.67 -12.81
C ARG A 33 13.35 -3.45 -13.32
N THR A 34 12.22 -3.69 -13.98
CA THR A 34 11.32 -2.66 -14.51
C THR A 34 10.82 -1.65 -13.47
N ASN A 35 10.79 -2.03 -12.20
CA ASN A 35 10.42 -1.11 -11.11
C ASN A 35 11.41 0.04 -10.90
N ALA A 36 12.63 -0.08 -11.41
CA ALA A 36 13.68 0.94 -11.30
C ALA A 36 13.63 1.97 -12.44
N GLU A 37 12.63 1.91 -13.32
CA GLU A 37 12.51 2.81 -14.48
C GLU A 37 12.41 4.28 -14.07
N GLU A 38 11.70 4.56 -12.99
CA GLU A 38 11.46 5.90 -12.44
C GLU A 38 12.45 6.27 -11.31
N ALA A 39 13.37 5.35 -10.94
CA ALA A 39 14.31 5.58 -9.85
C ALA A 39 15.36 6.65 -10.22
N SER A 40 15.69 7.51 -9.27
CA SER A 40 16.78 8.47 -9.39
C SER A 40 18.15 7.79 -9.33
N ASP A 41 19.18 8.46 -9.83
CA ASP A 41 20.55 7.96 -9.77
C ASP A 41 21.04 7.76 -8.34
N ALA A 42 20.60 8.61 -7.40
CA ALA A 42 20.91 8.49 -5.98
C ALA A 42 20.27 7.24 -5.35
N GLU A 43 19.06 6.87 -5.76
CA GLU A 43 18.39 5.64 -5.31
C GLU A 43 19.09 4.41 -5.86
N LEU A 44 19.43 4.40 -7.16
CA LEU A 44 20.18 3.32 -7.78
C LEU A 44 21.55 3.11 -7.10
N LEU A 45 22.28 4.18 -6.79
CA LEU A 45 23.55 4.12 -6.09
C LEU A 45 23.39 3.56 -4.66
N ARG A 46 22.36 3.98 -3.92
CA ARG A 46 22.07 3.44 -2.57
C ARG A 46 21.79 1.93 -2.64
N ASP A 47 21.01 1.49 -3.61
CA ASP A 47 20.72 0.07 -3.79
C ASP A 47 21.97 -0.74 -4.17
N MET A 48 22.84 -0.21 -5.03
CA MET A 48 24.11 -0.85 -5.38
C MET A 48 25.02 -1.01 -4.15
N HIS A 49 25.16 0.03 -3.35
CA HIS A 49 25.94 -0.03 -2.09
C HIS A 49 25.34 -1.00 -1.09
N TYR A 50 24.00 -1.01 -0.96
CA TYR A 50 23.30 -1.95 -0.10
C TYR A 50 23.55 -3.41 -0.53
N LEU A 51 23.39 -3.72 -1.82
CA LEU A 51 23.54 -5.08 -2.35
C LEU A 51 24.99 -5.59 -2.29
N HIS A 52 25.95 -4.70 -2.38
CA HIS A 52 27.37 -5.04 -2.29
C HIS A 52 27.75 -5.58 -0.90
N LYS A 53 27.21 -5.00 0.19
CA LYS A 53 27.55 -5.40 1.56
C LYS A 53 27.21 -6.86 1.88
N PRO A 54 25.95 -7.35 1.71
CA PRO A 54 25.65 -8.76 1.93
C PRO A 54 26.40 -9.68 0.98
N GLY A 55 26.60 -9.30 -0.29
CA GLY A 55 27.34 -10.08 -1.26
C GLY A 55 28.81 -10.32 -0.84
N SER A 56 29.48 -9.28 -0.37
CA SER A 56 30.85 -9.39 0.15
C SER A 56 30.90 -10.18 1.45
N GLY A 57 29.92 -9.99 2.35
CA GLY A 57 29.79 -10.75 3.59
C GLY A 57 29.65 -12.25 3.36
N ILE A 58 28.74 -12.65 2.45
CA ILE A 58 28.54 -14.07 2.09
C ILE A 58 29.84 -14.68 1.53
N ARG A 59 30.52 -13.95 0.64
CA ARG A 59 31.78 -14.41 0.07
C ARG A 59 32.87 -14.60 1.12
N GLN A 60 33.01 -13.66 2.07
CA GLN A 60 33.97 -13.79 3.16
C GLN A 60 33.60 -14.92 4.12
N ALA A 61 32.33 -15.08 4.47
CA ALA A 61 31.85 -16.18 5.32
C ALA A 61 32.09 -17.54 4.67
N SER A 62 31.84 -17.68 3.35
CA SER A 62 32.08 -18.93 2.62
C SER A 62 33.54 -19.38 2.60
N LEU A 63 34.47 -18.48 2.80
CA LEU A 63 35.91 -18.77 2.87
C LEU A 63 36.39 -19.15 4.29
N ARG A 64 35.61 -18.77 5.32
CA ARG A 64 36.01 -18.91 6.73
C ARG A 64 35.25 -20.03 7.44
N GLU A 65 33.99 -20.21 7.12
CA GLU A 65 33.12 -21.15 7.83
C GLU A 65 33.23 -22.54 7.24
N PRO A 66 33.40 -23.60 8.07
CA PRO A 66 33.37 -24.97 7.60
C PRO A 66 31.94 -25.37 7.16
N ALA A 67 31.85 -26.18 6.11
CA ALA A 67 30.57 -26.68 5.65
C ALA A 67 30.07 -27.85 6.56
N PRO A 68 28.75 -27.90 6.89
CA PRO A 68 27.67 -26.99 6.50
C PRO A 68 27.56 -25.77 7.43
N ALA A 69 27.40 -24.53 6.86
CA ALA A 69 27.20 -23.32 7.63
C ALA A 69 26.15 -22.42 7.00
N LEU A 70 25.42 -21.67 7.84
CA LEU A 70 24.48 -20.65 7.39
C LEU A 70 25.25 -19.38 7.00
N LEU A 71 25.44 -19.13 5.72
CA LEU A 71 26.19 -17.97 5.22
C LEU A 71 25.35 -16.70 5.12
N HIS A 72 24.03 -16.83 4.92
CA HIS A 72 23.12 -15.70 4.81
C HIS A 72 21.70 -16.10 5.15
N GLN A 73 21.00 -15.23 5.84
CA GLN A 73 19.57 -15.34 6.12
C GLN A 73 18.84 -14.16 5.47
N ASP A 74 17.72 -14.44 4.84
CA ASP A 74 16.88 -13.38 4.25
C ASP A 74 16.36 -12.43 5.33
N LEU A 75 16.08 -11.19 4.93
CA LEU A 75 15.62 -10.15 5.85
C LEU A 75 14.30 -10.55 6.52
N ASN A 76 14.23 -10.37 7.83
CA ASN A 76 12.98 -10.48 8.57
C ASN A 76 12.04 -9.30 8.24
N LEU A 77 10.80 -9.36 8.76
CA LEU A 77 9.78 -8.35 8.47
C LEU A 77 10.23 -6.93 8.85
N LEU A 78 10.84 -6.76 10.03
CA LEU A 78 11.27 -5.43 10.51
C LEU A 78 12.40 -4.85 9.66
N GLN A 79 13.36 -5.67 9.27
CA GLN A 79 14.46 -5.28 8.40
C GLN A 79 13.95 -4.89 7.01
N ARG A 80 12.95 -5.62 6.47
CA ARG A 80 12.29 -5.25 5.20
C ARG A 80 11.55 -3.93 5.33
N VAL A 81 10.83 -3.69 6.43
CA VAL A 81 10.14 -2.41 6.68
C VAL A 81 11.15 -1.27 6.73
N LEU A 82 12.28 -1.44 7.40
CA LEU A 82 13.34 -0.44 7.40
C LEU A 82 13.85 -0.14 6.00
N ARG A 83 14.19 -1.18 5.23
CA ARG A 83 14.71 -1.01 3.87
C ARG A 83 13.69 -0.36 2.92
N ASP A 84 12.43 -0.81 2.99
CA ASP A 84 11.42 -0.49 1.98
C ASP A 84 10.58 0.73 2.33
N MET A 85 10.43 1.09 3.62
CA MET A 85 9.48 2.11 4.05
C MET A 85 10.11 3.35 4.68
N VAL A 86 11.37 3.26 5.10
CA VAL A 86 12.06 4.42 5.69
C VAL A 86 12.61 5.31 4.58
N ASP A 87 12.31 6.58 4.67
CA ASP A 87 12.75 7.63 3.74
C ASP A 87 13.21 8.89 4.50
N GLU A 88 13.52 9.94 3.74
CA GLU A 88 13.96 11.24 4.29
C GLU A 88 12.88 11.89 5.18
N ASN A 89 11.60 11.65 4.88
CA ASN A 89 10.46 12.20 5.64
C ASN A 89 10.19 11.44 6.94
N THR A 90 10.81 10.27 7.14
CA THR A 90 10.67 9.48 8.36
C THR A 90 11.36 10.20 9.51
N GLN A 91 10.61 10.66 10.50
CA GLN A 91 11.12 11.40 11.66
C GLN A 91 11.60 10.49 12.79
N SER A 92 10.85 9.44 13.11
CA SER A 92 11.21 8.49 14.16
C SER A 92 10.62 7.10 13.90
N ILE A 93 11.36 6.09 14.36
CA ILE A 93 10.97 4.67 14.36
C ILE A 93 10.98 4.24 15.82
N ARG A 94 9.83 3.85 16.35
CA ARG A 94 9.68 3.44 17.75
C ARG A 94 9.39 1.96 17.83
N ILE A 95 10.12 1.27 18.71
CA ILE A 95 10.03 -0.18 18.90
C ILE A 95 9.94 -0.43 20.40
N ASP A 96 8.92 -1.17 20.85
CA ASP A 96 8.64 -1.47 22.25
C ASP A 96 9.39 -2.72 22.76
N SER A 97 9.77 -3.63 21.87
CA SER A 97 10.59 -4.79 22.22
C SER A 97 12.09 -4.43 22.30
N HIS A 98 12.72 -4.64 23.42
CA HIS A 98 14.17 -4.45 23.59
C HIS A 98 15.01 -5.30 22.65
N GLU A 99 14.61 -6.56 22.46
CA GLU A 99 15.29 -7.51 21.58
C GLU A 99 15.22 -7.03 20.11
N GLN A 100 14.01 -6.71 19.65
CA GLN A 100 13.80 -6.23 18.28
C GLN A 100 14.46 -4.87 18.05
N HIS A 101 14.42 -3.97 19.02
CA HIS A 101 15.12 -2.69 18.94
C HIS A 101 16.63 -2.89 18.72
N ARG A 102 17.27 -3.80 19.47
CA ARG A 102 18.69 -4.11 19.32
C ARG A 102 18.99 -4.67 17.93
N ALA A 103 18.23 -5.68 17.50
CA ALA A 103 18.42 -6.31 16.19
C ALA A 103 18.24 -5.32 15.02
N VAL A 104 17.25 -4.43 15.13
CA VAL A 104 16.99 -3.36 14.14
C VAL A 104 18.11 -2.33 14.14
N LEU A 105 18.63 -1.97 15.31
CA LEU A 105 19.72 -1.01 15.45
C LEU A 105 21.03 -1.55 14.84
N GLU A 106 21.38 -2.80 15.12
CA GLU A 106 22.55 -3.49 14.53
C GLU A 106 22.45 -3.56 13.01
N PHE A 107 21.28 -3.91 12.49
CA PHE A 107 21.02 -3.91 11.06
C PHE A 107 21.19 -2.51 10.45
N ALA A 108 20.60 -1.49 11.07
CA ALA A 108 20.70 -0.11 10.60
C ALA A 108 22.14 0.41 10.62
N GLN A 109 22.90 0.12 11.67
CA GLN A 109 24.33 0.51 11.75
C GLN A 109 25.13 -0.07 10.58
N THR A 110 24.81 -1.31 10.19
CA THR A 110 25.53 -1.99 9.11
C THR A 110 25.11 -1.49 7.72
N TYR A 111 23.81 -1.34 7.49
CA TYR A 111 23.25 -1.16 6.14
C TYR A 111 22.68 0.24 5.87
N MET A 112 22.23 0.96 6.92
CA MET A 112 21.51 2.23 6.81
C MET A 112 21.93 3.23 7.91
N PRO A 113 23.21 3.62 7.98
CA PRO A 113 23.75 4.41 9.10
C PRO A 113 23.01 5.74 9.33
N ASP A 114 22.49 6.37 8.27
CA ASP A 114 21.72 7.62 8.35
C ASP A 114 20.37 7.45 9.08
N THR A 115 19.88 6.21 9.21
CA THR A 115 18.62 5.90 9.87
C THR A 115 18.77 5.65 11.38
N VAL A 116 19.97 5.36 11.85
CA VAL A 116 20.27 5.00 13.25
C VAL A 116 19.74 6.04 14.24
N SER A 117 19.92 7.33 13.94
CA SER A 117 19.46 8.43 14.79
C SER A 117 17.92 8.52 14.92
N LYS A 118 17.19 7.91 14.00
CA LYS A 118 15.72 7.88 13.97
C LYS A 118 15.13 6.71 14.77
N ILE A 119 15.92 5.67 15.09
CA ILE A 119 15.48 4.47 15.78
C ILE A 119 15.53 4.71 17.30
N ARG A 120 14.40 4.49 17.96
CA ARG A 120 14.27 4.72 19.40
C ARG A 120 13.52 3.57 20.06
N HIS A 121 14.00 3.14 21.23
CA HIS A 121 13.24 2.23 22.07
C HIS A 121 12.07 3.00 22.72
N TYR A 122 10.91 2.37 22.76
CA TYR A 122 9.72 2.84 23.45
C TYR A 122 9.57 2.08 24.77
N GLY A 123 9.74 2.74 25.89
CA GLY A 123 9.64 2.17 27.24
C GLY A 123 8.46 2.71 28.04
N GLY A 124 7.41 3.24 27.37
CA GLY A 124 6.21 3.72 28.06
C GLY A 124 5.33 2.57 28.59
N GLU A 125 4.55 2.84 29.63
CA GLU A 125 3.63 1.86 30.22
C GLU A 125 2.44 1.53 29.31
N ARG A 126 1.97 2.52 28.52
CA ARG A 126 0.85 2.33 27.60
C ARG A 126 1.33 1.57 26.34
N PRO A 127 0.61 0.51 25.88
CA PRO A 127 0.96 -0.18 24.65
C PRO A 127 1.14 0.80 23.48
N ILE A 128 2.16 0.59 22.65
CA ILE A 128 2.51 1.52 21.57
C ILE A 128 1.38 1.66 20.55
N PHE A 129 0.64 0.61 20.24
CA PHE A 129 -0.49 0.63 19.33
C PHE A 129 -1.64 1.47 19.86
N ASP A 130 -1.93 1.36 21.17
CA ASP A 130 -2.96 2.18 21.84
C ASP A 130 -2.56 3.66 21.86
N LEU A 131 -1.26 3.94 22.08
CA LEU A 131 -0.77 5.31 22.11
C LEU A 131 -0.99 6.04 20.78
N PHE A 132 -0.88 5.32 19.67
CA PHE A 132 -1.02 5.88 18.31
C PHE A 132 -2.37 5.54 17.67
N GLY A 133 -3.31 4.90 18.38
CA GLY A 133 -4.63 4.52 17.86
C GLY A 133 -4.58 3.58 16.67
N ILE A 134 -3.57 2.69 16.62
CA ILE A 134 -3.33 1.81 15.46
C ILE A 134 -4.43 0.75 15.35
N ASP A 135 -4.85 0.14 16.48
CA ASP A 135 -5.89 -0.89 16.48
C ASP A 135 -7.25 -0.34 16.02
N GLU A 136 -7.56 0.90 16.43
CA GLU A 136 -8.77 1.59 15.96
C GLU A 136 -8.69 1.90 14.45
N GLU A 137 -7.52 2.32 13.95
CA GLU A 137 -7.35 2.59 12.52
C GLU A 137 -7.43 1.31 11.70
N ILE A 138 -6.88 0.18 12.18
CA ILE A 138 -7.03 -1.14 11.55
C ILE A 138 -8.50 -1.53 11.51
N THR A 139 -9.23 -1.42 12.62
CA THR A 139 -10.65 -1.74 12.70
C THR A 139 -11.48 -0.91 11.71
N ARG A 140 -11.21 0.40 11.63
CA ARG A 140 -11.85 1.28 10.63
C ARG A 140 -11.50 0.89 9.20
N ALA A 141 -10.25 0.46 8.97
CA ALA A 141 -9.80 0.03 7.64
C ALA A 141 -10.40 -1.31 7.19
N LEU A 142 -10.92 -2.13 8.09
CA LEU A 142 -11.67 -3.35 7.77
C LEU A 142 -13.13 -3.06 7.39
N GLY A 143 -13.66 -1.89 7.78
CA GLY A 143 -15.03 -1.49 7.46
C GLY A 143 -15.18 -1.04 6.01
N ARG A 144 -16.40 -1.16 5.46
CA ARG A 144 -16.72 -0.71 4.10
C ARG A 144 -16.76 0.82 3.98
N ARG A 145 -17.24 1.50 5.02
CA ARG A 145 -17.48 2.94 5.04
C ARG A 145 -16.26 3.70 5.56
N VAL A 146 -15.98 4.84 4.91
CA VAL A 146 -14.94 5.80 5.31
C VAL A 146 -15.56 7.18 5.34
N ASP A 147 -15.71 7.76 6.52
CA ASP A 147 -16.27 9.08 6.68
C ASP A 147 -15.27 10.17 6.26
N LEU A 148 -15.77 11.21 5.60
CA LEU A 148 -15.03 12.39 5.17
C LEU A 148 -15.29 13.55 6.14
N LYS A 149 -14.35 14.48 6.23
CA LYS A 149 -14.46 15.66 7.13
C LYS A 149 -15.62 16.59 6.73
N SER A 150 -15.97 16.63 5.44
CA SER A 150 -17.11 17.38 4.91
C SER A 150 -18.47 16.82 5.33
N GLY A 151 -18.52 15.65 5.98
CA GLY A 151 -19.76 14.94 6.30
C GLY A 151 -20.20 13.95 5.23
N GLY A 152 -19.52 13.91 4.08
CA GLY A 152 -19.64 12.84 3.08
C GLY A 152 -18.97 11.55 3.53
N TYR A 153 -19.04 10.52 2.70
CA TYR A 153 -18.37 9.24 2.98
C TYR A 153 -18.08 8.46 1.69
N LEU A 154 -17.12 7.55 1.79
CA LEU A 154 -16.84 6.56 0.77
C LEU A 154 -17.42 5.21 1.17
N VAL A 155 -17.87 4.44 0.20
CA VAL A 155 -18.15 3.01 0.36
C VAL A 155 -17.16 2.24 -0.52
N ILE A 156 -16.38 1.36 0.09
CA ILE A 156 -15.34 0.58 -0.60
C ILE A 156 -15.72 -0.88 -0.56
N ASP A 157 -15.92 -1.47 -1.73
CA ASP A 157 -16.25 -2.87 -1.90
C ASP A 157 -15.22 -3.58 -2.76
N GLN A 158 -14.73 -4.72 -2.26
CA GLN A 158 -13.88 -5.63 -3.02
C GLN A 158 -14.72 -6.77 -3.58
N THR A 159 -14.75 -6.89 -4.90
CA THR A 159 -15.28 -8.06 -5.58
C THR A 159 -14.16 -9.05 -5.90
N GLU A 160 -14.44 -10.14 -6.58
CA GLU A 160 -13.45 -11.09 -7.04
C GLU A 160 -12.44 -10.47 -8.00
N ALA A 161 -12.89 -9.65 -8.95
CA ALA A 161 -12.08 -9.12 -10.04
C ALA A 161 -11.59 -7.67 -9.82
N LEU A 162 -12.38 -6.84 -9.15
CA LEU A 162 -12.13 -5.40 -9.04
C LEU A 162 -12.53 -4.83 -7.67
N THR A 163 -12.10 -3.60 -7.39
CA THR A 163 -12.55 -2.80 -6.25
C THR A 163 -13.40 -1.66 -6.76
N THR A 164 -14.56 -1.46 -6.15
CA THR A 164 -15.43 -0.30 -6.40
C THR A 164 -15.38 0.65 -5.22
N ILE A 165 -15.40 1.94 -5.52
CA ILE A 165 -15.40 3.02 -4.52
C ILE A 165 -16.50 3.99 -4.91
N ASP A 166 -17.52 4.11 -4.08
CA ASP A 166 -18.65 5.02 -4.26
C ASP A 166 -18.49 6.22 -3.32
N VAL A 167 -18.69 7.44 -3.85
CA VAL A 167 -18.56 8.70 -3.10
C VAL A 167 -19.92 9.29 -2.85
N ASN A 168 -20.25 9.50 -1.58
CA ASN A 168 -21.53 10.03 -1.14
C ASN A 168 -21.38 11.37 -0.40
N THR A 169 -22.31 12.33 -0.63
CA THR A 169 -22.34 13.63 0.07
C THR A 169 -22.76 13.52 1.54
N GLY A 170 -23.41 12.39 1.94
CA GLY A 170 -24.08 12.30 3.24
C GLY A 170 -25.29 13.24 3.34
N GLY A 171 -25.67 13.59 4.54
CA GLY A 171 -26.79 14.51 4.80
C GLY A 171 -26.46 16.00 4.71
N TYR A 172 -25.21 16.36 4.41
CA TYR A 172 -24.75 17.75 4.37
C TYR A 172 -24.98 18.36 2.98
N ILE A 173 -26.11 19.01 2.82
CA ILE A 173 -26.37 19.90 1.67
C ILE A 173 -26.11 21.32 2.17
N GLY A 174 -24.93 21.85 1.88
CA GLY A 174 -24.60 23.25 2.16
C GLY A 174 -25.59 24.17 1.43
N ALA A 175 -26.29 25.01 2.16
CA ALA A 175 -27.52 25.68 1.75
C ALA A 175 -27.36 26.75 0.64
N ARG A 176 -26.17 27.06 0.15
CA ARG A 176 -25.95 28.18 -0.80
C ARG A 176 -25.24 27.85 -2.10
N ASN A 177 -24.52 26.75 -2.21
CA ASN A 177 -23.84 26.35 -3.45
C ASN A 177 -23.62 24.84 -3.51
N PHE A 178 -24.60 24.13 -4.07
CA PHE A 178 -24.58 22.68 -4.20
C PHE A 178 -23.35 22.18 -4.99
N ASP A 179 -23.03 22.86 -6.11
CA ASP A 179 -21.87 22.53 -6.95
C ASP A 179 -20.54 22.63 -6.18
N GLU A 180 -20.39 23.65 -5.33
CA GLU A 180 -19.18 23.85 -4.54
C GLU A 180 -19.04 22.81 -3.43
N THR A 181 -20.16 22.38 -2.85
CA THR A 181 -20.19 21.31 -1.86
C THR A 181 -19.76 19.98 -2.48
N ILE A 182 -20.32 19.64 -3.65
CA ILE A 182 -19.93 18.44 -4.42
C ILE A 182 -18.43 18.49 -4.73
N PHE A 183 -17.95 19.61 -5.25
CA PHE A 183 -16.54 19.76 -5.62
C PHE A 183 -15.60 19.57 -4.41
N LYS A 184 -15.91 20.17 -3.27
CA LYS A 184 -15.14 19.99 -2.03
C LYS A 184 -15.17 18.55 -1.54
N THR A 185 -16.34 17.91 -1.54
CA THR A 185 -16.48 16.51 -1.16
C THR A 185 -15.67 15.60 -2.08
N ASN A 186 -15.70 15.84 -3.38
CA ASN A 186 -14.92 15.04 -4.35
C ASN A 186 -13.40 15.26 -4.20
N LEU A 187 -12.94 16.47 -3.87
CA LEU A 187 -11.52 16.71 -3.55
C LEU A 187 -11.08 15.97 -2.29
N GLU A 188 -11.89 15.97 -1.24
CA GLU A 188 -11.64 15.17 -0.04
C GLU A 188 -11.65 13.68 -0.33
N ALA A 189 -12.62 13.22 -1.13
CA ALA A 189 -12.73 11.84 -1.57
C ALA A 189 -11.46 11.39 -2.31
N ALA A 190 -10.92 12.21 -3.21
CA ALA A 190 -9.68 11.93 -3.93
C ALA A 190 -8.48 11.68 -2.98
N GLN A 191 -8.36 12.50 -1.93
CA GLN A 191 -7.32 12.34 -0.90
C GLN A 191 -7.55 11.07 -0.07
N ALA A 192 -8.79 10.85 0.35
CA ALA A 192 -9.16 9.68 1.15
C ALA A 192 -8.98 8.37 0.36
N ILE A 193 -9.38 8.33 -0.92
CA ILE A 193 -9.19 7.18 -1.81
C ILE A 193 -7.71 6.81 -1.87
N ALA A 194 -6.83 7.73 -2.21
CA ALA A 194 -5.40 7.45 -2.29
C ALA A 194 -4.82 6.93 -0.97
N ARG A 195 -5.28 7.45 0.18
CA ARG A 195 -4.91 6.94 1.50
C ARG A 195 -5.42 5.51 1.74
N GLN A 196 -6.69 5.25 1.42
CA GLN A 196 -7.31 3.93 1.64
C GLN A 196 -6.70 2.85 0.74
N LEU A 197 -6.33 3.17 -0.50
CA LEU A 197 -5.63 2.24 -1.39
C LEU A 197 -4.32 1.73 -0.77
N ARG A 198 -3.56 2.62 -0.13
CA ARG A 198 -2.32 2.26 0.57
C ARG A 198 -2.58 1.50 1.86
N LEU A 199 -3.47 2.03 2.72
CA LEU A 199 -3.76 1.47 4.04
C LEU A 199 -4.32 0.05 3.94
N ARG A 200 -5.28 -0.17 3.05
CA ARG A 200 -5.92 -1.47 2.82
C ARG A 200 -5.17 -2.36 1.83
N ASN A 201 -4.09 -1.86 1.24
CA ASN A 201 -3.33 -2.51 0.16
C ASN A 201 -4.24 -3.01 -0.99
N LEU A 202 -5.14 -2.14 -1.45
CA LEU A 202 -6.03 -2.45 -2.57
C LEU A 202 -5.25 -2.41 -3.88
N GLY A 203 -5.46 -3.39 -4.75
CA GLY A 203 -4.78 -3.48 -6.04
C GLY A 203 -5.59 -4.23 -7.07
N GLY A 204 -5.14 -4.18 -8.32
CA GLY A 204 -5.87 -4.64 -9.48
C GLY A 204 -6.64 -3.50 -10.14
N ILE A 205 -7.79 -3.81 -10.73
CA ILE A 205 -8.70 -2.83 -11.32
C ILE A 205 -9.49 -2.15 -10.19
N ILE A 206 -9.56 -0.82 -10.21
CA ILE A 206 -10.27 -0.01 -9.23
C ILE A 206 -11.12 0.98 -10.01
N ILE A 207 -12.39 1.06 -9.66
CA ILE A 207 -13.36 1.99 -10.26
C ILE A 207 -13.87 2.88 -9.14
N ALA A 208 -13.71 4.19 -9.30
CA ALA A 208 -14.23 5.18 -8.38
C ALA A 208 -15.37 5.95 -9.04
N ASP A 209 -16.52 5.96 -8.36
CA ASP A 209 -17.71 6.70 -8.72
C ASP A 209 -17.74 7.98 -7.88
N PHE A 210 -17.34 9.09 -8.50
CA PHE A 210 -17.38 10.41 -7.87
C PHE A 210 -18.76 11.03 -8.06
N ILE A 211 -19.14 11.89 -7.14
CA ILE A 211 -20.40 12.62 -7.27
C ILE A 211 -20.35 13.45 -8.56
N ASP A 212 -21.42 13.43 -9.34
CA ASP A 212 -21.51 14.10 -10.63
C ASP A 212 -21.13 15.57 -10.56
N MET A 213 -20.23 15.98 -11.46
CA MET A 213 -19.76 17.36 -11.61
C MET A 213 -20.09 17.90 -12.98
N GLY A 214 -20.92 18.95 -13.04
CA GLY A 214 -21.30 19.57 -14.32
C GLY A 214 -20.20 20.40 -14.97
N LYS A 215 -19.14 20.77 -14.23
CA LYS A 215 -18.04 21.62 -14.74
C LYS A 215 -16.80 20.77 -14.99
N THR A 216 -16.28 20.84 -16.21
CA THR A 216 -15.07 20.10 -16.62
C THR A 216 -13.84 20.52 -15.79
N GLU A 217 -13.77 21.81 -15.37
CA GLU A 217 -12.70 22.31 -14.54
C GLU A 217 -12.66 21.60 -13.16
N HIS A 218 -13.85 21.31 -12.58
CA HIS A 218 -13.94 20.57 -11.31
C HIS A 218 -13.47 19.13 -11.48
N GLN A 219 -13.88 18.47 -12.57
CA GLN A 219 -13.41 17.10 -12.88
C GLN A 219 -11.89 17.04 -13.03
N GLN A 220 -11.31 18.00 -13.76
CA GLN A 220 -9.86 18.09 -13.95
C GLN A 220 -9.13 18.35 -12.63
N ALA A 221 -9.65 19.22 -11.77
CA ALA A 221 -9.07 19.51 -10.47
C ALA A 221 -9.09 18.30 -9.52
N VAL A 222 -10.20 17.55 -9.48
CA VAL A 222 -10.31 16.30 -8.70
C VAL A 222 -9.34 15.24 -9.21
N LEU A 223 -9.24 15.09 -10.53
CA LEU A 223 -8.29 14.15 -11.14
C LEU A 223 -6.84 14.54 -10.83
N ALA A 224 -6.50 15.82 -10.91
CA ALA A 224 -5.18 16.33 -10.59
C ALA A 224 -4.83 16.09 -9.09
N GLU A 225 -5.77 16.34 -8.18
CA GLU A 225 -5.58 16.08 -6.75
C GLU A 225 -5.37 14.57 -6.49
N LEU A 226 -6.19 13.71 -7.09
CA LEU A 226 -6.03 12.27 -6.96
C LEU A 226 -4.65 11.81 -7.44
N ARG A 227 -4.21 12.25 -8.62
CA ARG A 227 -2.88 11.93 -9.16
C ARG A 227 -1.76 12.39 -8.23
N LYS A 228 -1.85 13.61 -7.71
CA LYS A 228 -0.91 14.17 -6.73
C LYS A 228 -0.81 13.30 -5.46
N GLN A 229 -1.94 12.82 -4.93
CA GLN A 229 -1.94 11.97 -3.75
C GLN A 229 -1.42 10.56 -4.04
N LEU A 230 -1.68 10.02 -5.23
CA LEU A 230 -1.16 8.72 -5.67
C LEU A 230 0.36 8.73 -5.89
N GLN A 231 0.97 9.87 -6.21
CA GLN A 231 2.44 10.00 -6.30
C GLN A 231 3.16 9.71 -4.97
N ARG A 232 2.45 9.81 -3.84
CA ARG A 232 2.99 9.42 -2.52
C ARG A 232 3.05 7.90 -2.32
N ASP A 233 2.43 7.14 -3.23
CA ASP A 233 2.44 5.69 -3.19
C ASP A 233 3.63 5.15 -3.99
N ARG A 234 4.42 4.28 -3.38
CA ARG A 234 5.55 3.59 -4.04
C ARG A 234 5.11 2.54 -5.05
N ILE A 235 3.81 2.16 -5.00
CA ILE A 235 3.26 1.17 -5.91
C ILE A 235 2.73 1.88 -7.15
N LYS A 236 3.21 1.47 -8.32
CA LYS A 236 2.78 2.03 -9.61
C LYS A 236 1.26 1.94 -9.76
N THR A 237 0.64 3.10 -9.93
CA THR A 237 -0.79 3.25 -10.21
C THR A 237 -0.96 4.01 -11.52
N VAL A 238 -1.77 3.49 -12.41
CA VAL A 238 -2.12 4.13 -13.68
C VAL A 238 -3.57 4.58 -13.59
N THR A 239 -3.84 5.87 -13.84
CA THR A 239 -5.19 6.45 -13.81
C THR A 239 -5.59 6.92 -15.19
N GLY A 240 -6.78 6.57 -15.61
CA GLY A 240 -7.46 7.15 -16.78
C GLY A 240 -7.95 8.59 -16.53
N GLY A 241 -8.81 9.07 -17.40
CA GLY A 241 -9.69 10.21 -17.18
C GLY A 241 -11.06 9.77 -16.68
N PHE A 242 -11.97 10.73 -16.49
CA PHE A 242 -13.37 10.40 -16.28
C PHE A 242 -13.96 9.80 -17.55
N SER A 243 -14.67 8.69 -17.42
CA SER A 243 -15.41 8.05 -18.51
C SER A 243 -16.68 8.87 -18.88
N ALA A 244 -17.35 8.48 -19.97
CA ALA A 244 -18.62 9.07 -20.34
C ALA A 244 -19.74 8.88 -19.29
N LEU A 245 -19.57 7.91 -18.40
CA LEU A 245 -20.46 7.64 -17.26
C LEU A 245 -20.06 8.34 -15.97
N GLY A 246 -19.05 9.26 -16.00
CA GLY A 246 -18.56 9.93 -14.80
C GLY A 246 -17.64 9.08 -13.90
N LEU A 247 -17.34 7.84 -14.30
CA LEU A 247 -16.50 6.92 -13.53
C LEU A 247 -15.02 7.19 -13.79
N LEU A 248 -14.21 7.04 -12.76
CA LEU A 248 -12.76 7.11 -12.86
C LEU A 248 -12.16 5.71 -12.73
N GLU A 249 -11.47 5.29 -13.78
CA GLU A 249 -10.82 3.99 -13.86
C GLU A 249 -9.35 4.11 -13.53
N MET A 250 -8.86 3.18 -12.69
CA MET A 250 -7.44 3.09 -12.39
C MET A 250 -6.99 1.64 -12.18
N THR A 251 -5.70 1.41 -12.36
CA THR A 251 -5.08 0.13 -12.04
C THR A 251 -3.91 0.35 -11.09
N ARG A 252 -3.84 -0.43 -10.02
CA ARG A 252 -2.75 -0.43 -9.06
C ARG A 252 -2.15 -1.83 -8.98
N LYS A 253 -0.82 -1.94 -9.11
CA LYS A 253 -0.15 -3.24 -9.08
C LYS A 253 -0.42 -3.96 -7.76
N ARG A 254 -0.86 -5.23 -7.81
CA ARG A 254 -0.98 -6.08 -6.63
C ARG A 254 0.42 -6.53 -6.20
N THR A 255 0.82 -6.19 -4.99
CA THR A 255 2.12 -6.59 -4.41
C THR A 255 1.96 -7.57 -3.27
N ARG A 256 0.84 -7.51 -2.55
CA ARG A 256 0.46 -8.37 -1.43
C ARG A 256 -1.06 -8.51 -1.44
N GLU A 257 -1.58 -9.38 -0.58
CA GLU A 257 -3.01 -9.45 -0.32
C GLU A 257 -3.53 -8.20 0.37
N SER A 258 -4.83 -7.92 0.24
CA SER A 258 -5.46 -6.79 0.91
C SER A 258 -5.58 -7.05 2.41
N LEU A 259 -5.68 -5.97 3.20
CA LEU A 259 -5.81 -6.03 4.65
C LEU A 259 -6.95 -6.96 5.10
N VAL A 260 -8.10 -6.87 4.43
CA VAL A 260 -9.27 -7.72 4.72
C VAL A 260 -8.95 -9.20 4.50
N ARG A 261 -8.26 -9.56 3.42
CA ARG A 261 -7.89 -10.96 3.13
C ARG A 261 -6.86 -11.52 4.10
N MET A 262 -6.02 -10.65 4.68
CA MET A 262 -5.01 -11.06 5.67
C MET A 262 -5.59 -11.24 7.07
N LEU A 263 -6.61 -10.46 7.44
CA LEU A 263 -7.10 -10.38 8.83
C LEU A 263 -8.51 -10.95 9.02
N CYS A 264 -9.25 -11.25 7.94
CA CYS A 264 -10.64 -11.67 8.02
C CYS A 264 -10.89 -12.98 7.26
N GLU A 265 -11.91 -13.70 7.70
CA GLU A 265 -12.46 -14.89 7.05
C GLU A 265 -13.87 -14.59 6.50
N PRO A 266 -14.33 -15.33 5.47
CA PRO A 266 -15.71 -15.23 5.02
C PRO A 266 -16.68 -15.55 6.18
N CYS A 267 -17.71 -14.74 6.32
CA CYS A 267 -18.72 -14.96 7.35
C CYS A 267 -19.41 -16.33 7.16
N PRO A 268 -19.40 -17.25 8.14
CA PRO A 268 -20.01 -18.59 7.99
C PRO A 268 -21.54 -18.52 7.81
N GLY A 269 -22.21 -17.49 8.36
CA GLY A 269 -23.66 -17.34 8.26
C GLY A 269 -24.17 -17.00 6.86
N CYS A 270 -23.42 -16.20 6.10
CA CYS A 270 -23.81 -15.79 4.74
C CYS A 270 -22.80 -16.21 3.66
N ALA A 271 -21.76 -16.95 4.01
CA ALA A 271 -20.66 -17.33 3.12
C ALA A 271 -20.08 -16.13 2.33
N GLY A 272 -19.93 -14.99 3.02
CA GLY A 272 -19.41 -13.74 2.43
C GLY A 272 -20.41 -12.94 1.59
N ARG A 273 -21.67 -13.40 1.43
CA ARG A 273 -22.68 -12.72 0.60
C ARG A 273 -23.19 -11.39 1.21
N GLY A 274 -23.08 -11.19 2.52
CA GLY A 274 -23.60 -10.01 3.22
C GLY A 274 -25.12 -9.98 3.39
N ILE A 275 -25.84 -11.01 2.90
CA ILE A 275 -27.29 -11.16 2.99
C ILE A 275 -27.68 -12.57 3.43
N VAL A 276 -28.80 -12.69 4.11
CA VAL A 276 -29.45 -13.95 4.45
C VAL A 276 -30.90 -13.91 4.04
N LYS A 277 -31.53 -15.08 3.84
CA LYS A 277 -32.97 -15.14 3.58
C LYS A 277 -33.76 -14.56 4.76
N THR A 278 -34.82 -13.85 4.44
CA THR A 278 -35.76 -13.40 5.48
C THR A 278 -36.45 -14.59 6.14
N ALA A 279 -36.85 -14.45 7.40
CA ALA A 279 -37.60 -15.49 8.12
C ALA A 279 -38.83 -15.97 7.30
N ARG A 280 -39.55 -15.04 6.66
CA ARG A 280 -40.69 -15.34 5.79
C ARG A 280 -40.31 -16.24 4.59
N SER A 281 -39.18 -15.96 3.95
CA SER A 281 -38.68 -16.80 2.85
C SER A 281 -38.31 -18.21 3.30
N VAL A 282 -37.70 -18.31 4.50
CA VAL A 282 -37.36 -19.61 5.11
C VAL A 282 -38.63 -20.42 5.43
N VAL A 283 -39.67 -19.78 5.97
CA VAL A 283 -40.96 -20.44 6.22
C VAL A 283 -41.56 -20.98 4.92
N TYR A 284 -41.52 -20.22 3.83
CA TYR A 284 -42.03 -20.73 2.54
C TYR A 284 -41.17 -21.89 2.00
N ASP A 285 -39.90 -21.91 2.23
CA ASP A 285 -39.03 -23.03 1.86
C ASP A 285 -39.41 -24.30 2.62
N ILE A 286 -39.60 -24.17 3.95
CA ILE A 286 -40.05 -25.27 4.81
C ILE A 286 -41.41 -25.82 4.35
N LEU A 287 -42.39 -24.95 4.10
CA LEU A 287 -43.72 -25.38 3.62
C LEU A 287 -43.61 -26.11 2.27
N ARG A 288 -42.78 -25.65 1.34
CA ARG A 288 -42.55 -26.33 0.08
C ARG A 288 -41.92 -27.70 0.27
N GLU A 289 -41.01 -27.85 1.20
CA GLU A 289 -40.38 -29.13 1.49
C GLU A 289 -41.36 -30.11 2.11
N ILE A 290 -42.17 -29.68 3.07
CA ILE A 290 -43.25 -30.47 3.67
C ILE A 290 -44.21 -30.99 2.56
N LEU A 291 -44.58 -30.11 1.61
CA LEU A 291 -45.47 -30.50 0.50
C LEU A 291 -44.84 -31.48 -0.47
N ARG A 292 -43.52 -31.46 -0.65
CA ARG A 292 -42.78 -32.43 -1.46
C ARG A 292 -42.79 -33.80 -0.80
N GLU A 293 -42.42 -33.86 0.48
CA GLU A 293 -42.41 -35.11 1.24
C GLU A 293 -43.81 -35.71 1.36
N ALA A 294 -44.86 -34.91 1.51
CA ALA A 294 -46.24 -35.39 1.58
C ALA A 294 -46.79 -35.96 0.24
N ARG A 295 -46.07 -35.76 -0.88
CA ARG A 295 -46.46 -36.28 -2.21
C ARG A 295 -45.67 -37.53 -2.64
N GLN A 296 -44.68 -37.92 -1.89
CA GLN A 296 -43.96 -39.17 -2.00
C GLN A 296 -44.68 -40.27 -1.18
#